data_b72ca4ec45f17bb1fd185c3cd50c0e41
#
_entry.id   b72ca4ec45f17bb1fd185c3cd50c0e41
#
_cell.length_a   1.000
_cell.length_b   1.000
_cell.length_c   1.000
_cell.angle_alpha   90.00
_cell.angle_beta   90.00
_cell.angle_gamma   90.00
#
_symmetry.space_group_name_H-M   'P 1'
#
loop_
_entity.id
_entity.type
_entity.pdbx_description
1 polymer ?
#
loop_
_entity_poly.entity_id
_entity_poly.type
_entity_poly.pdbx_seq_one_letter_code
_entity_poly.pdbx_strand_id
1 'polypeptide(L)'
;MQHKKALALAVLLATAPAGQAMAGPAASDLGPAPAAPTASSDDCSAGFLTRLAAAYREDAQPADPSTPAPPRRAMASPFDAPPFPSAEWQLGGVAYPIGVPNLNSQYPLEKALSCTRLGHWMKAHRIEVYGWINPSANISSSSRTNYPLSYATRPNRVEFDQFLFRIERVPDTVQTDHVDWGVHLDLLYGYDYHYTTMKGVFSNQLLNHPRADQPLPGKTYGYDPMLFYVDVYFPSVAQGMNVRIGRYLSLPDIEAQFSPNNYLLTHSILYTVDPYTQMGVMTTTKLSDQWTLQVGVNGSNDVAVWNHAARPSLQACARWVSADNDDMLYPCINNWNTSDYHYNNIQMYVATWGHRFSREVHMLTEAYRIYGRNIPGYGPDGIPGVPGSASTPGQAGAYGVVNYLNFELDPNDMLSFRNEYYRDLQGQRTGFATRYSSHTLGLTHWVTQDLELRPEIRYERSYDQPIYDRGRRNYQMTALVDAILHY
;
A
#
# COMPACT_ATOMS: atom_id res chain seq x y z
N MET A 1 -45.64 13.54 5.02
CA MET A 1 -45.04 14.30 6.11
C MET A 1 -43.74 13.62 6.45
N GLN A 2 -42.73 14.03 5.85
CA GLN A 2 -41.55 14.86 6.23
C GLN A 2 -40.82 14.38 7.47
N HIS A 3 -39.64 13.85 7.27
CA HIS A 3 -38.47 14.25 8.06
C HIS A 3 -37.17 14.04 7.27
N LYS A 4 -36.73 15.14 6.64
CA LYS A 4 -35.34 15.31 6.22
C LYS A 4 -34.52 15.55 7.48
N LYS A 5 -33.54 14.70 7.78
CA LYS A 5 -32.44 15.05 8.69
C LYS A 5 -31.16 15.06 7.88
N ALA A 6 -30.69 16.26 7.64
CA ALA A 6 -29.38 16.55 7.11
C ALA A 6 -28.32 16.12 8.15
N LEU A 7 -27.35 15.35 7.70
CA LEU A 7 -26.15 15.03 8.48
C LEU A 7 -25.18 16.21 8.33
N ALA A 8 -25.14 17.09 9.32
CA ALA A 8 -24.13 18.13 9.41
C ALA A 8 -22.83 17.50 9.91
N LEU A 9 -21.80 17.51 9.07
CA LEU A 9 -20.44 17.20 9.45
C LEU A 9 -19.89 18.43 10.20
N ALA A 10 -19.83 18.37 11.53
CA ALA A 10 -19.24 19.40 12.36
C ALA A 10 -17.71 19.31 12.28
N VAL A 11 -17.10 20.19 11.51
CA VAL A 11 -15.66 20.47 11.57
C VAL A 11 -15.44 21.37 12.79
N LEU A 12 -14.88 20.83 13.85
CA LEU A 12 -14.41 21.62 14.99
C LEU A 12 -13.08 22.30 14.58
N LEU A 13 -13.17 23.55 14.19
CA LEU A 13 -12.02 24.46 14.11
C LEU A 13 -11.66 24.89 15.54
N ALA A 14 -10.61 24.31 16.10
CA ALA A 14 -9.95 24.82 17.29
C ALA A 14 -9.05 26.00 16.88
N THR A 15 -9.43 27.22 17.26
CA THR A 15 -8.58 28.41 17.15
C THR A 15 -7.52 28.38 18.26
N ALA A 16 -6.26 28.10 17.88
CA ALA A 16 -5.11 28.34 18.74
C ALA A 16 -4.46 29.70 18.38
N PRO A 17 -3.89 30.43 19.35
CA PRO A 17 -3.31 31.74 19.11
C PRO A 17 -2.00 31.64 18.35
N ALA A 18 -1.76 32.62 17.46
CA ALA A 18 -0.56 32.74 16.64
C ALA A 18 0.72 32.79 17.49
N GLY A 19 1.49 31.71 17.47
CA GLY A 19 2.87 31.66 17.88
C GLY A 19 3.78 32.01 16.71
N GLN A 20 4.80 32.80 16.95
CA GLN A 20 5.75 33.29 15.96
C GLN A 20 6.42 32.13 15.19
N ALA A 21 6.26 32.15 13.88
CA ALA A 21 6.93 31.21 12.98
C ALA A 21 8.44 31.46 13.01
N MET A 22 9.20 30.47 13.48
CA MET A 22 10.61 30.35 13.12
C MET A 22 10.66 29.79 11.70
N ALA A 23 11.22 30.55 10.78
CA ALA A 23 11.43 30.11 9.41
C ALA A 23 12.42 28.92 9.42
N GLY A 24 11.94 27.76 9.00
CA GLY A 24 12.80 26.61 8.70
C GLY A 24 13.67 26.90 7.47
N PRO A 25 14.82 26.23 7.32
CA PRO A 25 15.73 26.45 6.21
C PRO A 25 15.04 26.19 4.86
N ALA A 26 15.24 27.14 3.94
CA ALA A 26 14.75 27.04 2.57
C ALA A 26 15.37 25.81 1.85
N ALA A 27 14.63 25.21 0.94
CA ALA A 27 15.01 24.03 0.15
C ALA A 27 16.27 24.19 -0.74
N SER A 28 16.98 25.30 -0.63
CA SER A 28 18.23 25.60 -1.37
C SER A 28 19.52 25.08 -0.73
N ASP A 29 19.45 24.48 0.48
CA ASP A 29 20.62 24.04 1.23
C ASP A 29 20.89 22.53 1.20
N LEU A 30 20.23 21.79 0.33
CA LEU A 30 20.62 20.41 0.05
C LEU A 30 21.89 20.43 -0.81
N GLY A 31 23.02 20.29 -0.15
CA GLY A 31 24.32 20.11 -0.82
C GLY A 31 24.29 18.92 -1.77
N PRO A 32 25.29 18.77 -2.67
CA PRO A 32 25.34 17.65 -3.60
C PRO A 32 25.24 16.34 -2.84
N ALA A 33 24.37 15.44 -3.33
CA ALA A 33 24.15 14.13 -2.74
C ALA A 33 25.48 13.42 -2.46
N PRO A 34 25.66 12.80 -1.30
CA PRO A 34 26.85 12.01 -1.04
C PRO A 34 26.95 10.91 -2.10
N ALA A 35 28.10 10.81 -2.74
CA ALA A 35 28.37 9.73 -3.68
C ALA A 35 28.18 8.40 -2.96
N ALA A 36 27.42 7.49 -3.56
CA ALA A 36 27.25 6.14 -3.04
C ALA A 36 28.65 5.53 -2.75
N PRO A 37 28.83 4.83 -1.62
CA PRO A 37 30.10 4.22 -1.29
C PRO A 37 30.50 3.27 -2.43
N THR A 38 31.64 3.55 -3.05
CA THR A 38 32.21 2.66 -4.06
C THR A 38 32.78 1.45 -3.32
N ALA A 39 32.22 0.26 -3.59
CA ALA A 39 32.80 -0.99 -3.11
C ALA A 39 34.31 -1.03 -3.40
N SER A 40 35.11 -1.44 -2.43
CA SER A 40 36.55 -1.56 -2.61
C SER A 40 36.86 -2.66 -3.65
N SER A 41 37.94 -2.50 -4.41
CA SER A 41 38.33 -3.46 -5.46
C SER A 41 38.57 -4.89 -4.96
N ASP A 42 38.80 -5.06 -3.67
CA ASP A 42 39.06 -6.36 -3.04
C ASP A 42 37.80 -7.21 -2.90
N ASP A 43 36.61 -6.60 -2.78
CA ASP A 43 35.34 -7.30 -2.64
C ASP A 43 34.87 -8.00 -3.94
N CYS A 44 35.36 -7.53 -5.10
CA CYS A 44 34.97 -8.09 -6.40
C CYS A 44 35.65 -9.43 -6.74
N SER A 45 36.68 -9.82 -6.02
CA SER A 45 37.36 -11.12 -6.21
C SER A 45 36.58 -12.29 -5.60
N ALA A 46 35.69 -12.02 -4.64
CA ALA A 46 34.89 -13.03 -3.95
C ALA A 46 33.73 -13.55 -4.81
N GLY A 47 33.30 -14.79 -4.56
CA GLY A 47 32.13 -15.37 -5.22
C GLY A 47 30.82 -14.67 -4.82
N PHE A 48 29.79 -14.79 -5.66
CA PHE A 48 28.49 -14.11 -5.45
C PHE A 48 27.89 -14.34 -4.05
N LEU A 49 27.85 -15.60 -3.58
CA LEU A 49 27.28 -15.92 -2.25
C LEU A 49 28.12 -15.29 -1.11
N THR A 50 29.43 -15.20 -1.29
CA THR A 50 30.31 -14.58 -0.31
C THR A 50 30.04 -13.07 -0.24
N ARG A 51 29.86 -12.41 -1.38
CA ARG A 51 29.49 -10.98 -1.44
C ARG A 51 28.10 -10.73 -0.85
N LEU A 52 27.13 -11.59 -1.14
CA LEU A 52 25.78 -11.49 -0.56
C LEU A 52 25.84 -11.60 0.97
N ALA A 53 26.57 -12.57 1.49
CA ALA A 53 26.76 -12.72 2.94
C ALA A 53 27.54 -11.54 3.55
N ALA A 54 28.45 -10.94 2.81
CA ALA A 54 29.19 -9.74 3.25
C ALA A 54 28.27 -8.53 3.31
N ALA A 55 27.40 -8.34 2.32
CA ALA A 55 26.43 -7.23 2.31
C ALA A 55 25.49 -7.28 3.53
N TYR A 56 24.91 -8.44 3.84
CA TYR A 56 24.12 -8.59 5.07
C TYR A 56 24.89 -8.31 6.37
N ARG A 57 26.19 -8.66 6.41
CA ARG A 57 27.01 -8.36 7.59
C ARG A 57 27.33 -6.87 7.70
N GLU A 58 27.53 -6.22 6.58
CA GLU A 58 27.74 -4.75 6.51
C GLU A 58 26.47 -4.03 7.03
N ASP A 59 25.31 -4.39 6.51
CA ASP A 59 24.03 -3.80 6.86
C ASP A 59 23.60 -4.11 8.31
N ALA A 60 24.12 -5.18 8.90
CA ALA A 60 23.90 -5.52 10.30
C ALA A 60 24.81 -4.73 11.28
N GLN A 61 25.78 -3.99 10.78
CA GLN A 61 26.62 -3.17 11.66
C GLN A 61 25.90 -1.89 12.09
N PRO A 62 26.07 -1.45 13.35
CA PRO A 62 25.54 -0.18 13.77
C PRO A 62 26.05 0.94 12.85
N ALA A 63 25.14 1.82 12.41
CA ALA A 63 25.53 2.99 11.63
C ALA A 63 26.53 3.84 12.40
N ASP A 64 27.54 4.34 11.72
CA ASP A 64 28.46 5.32 12.31
C ASP A 64 27.66 6.58 12.69
N PRO A 65 27.62 6.97 13.97
CA PRO A 65 26.85 8.13 14.41
C PRO A 65 27.32 9.45 13.78
N SER A 66 28.48 9.47 13.14
CA SER A 66 29.00 10.63 12.42
C SER A 66 28.51 10.74 10.98
N THR A 67 27.92 9.68 10.43
CA THR A 67 27.43 9.63 9.06
C THR A 67 25.91 9.44 9.08
N PRO A 68 25.11 10.29 8.41
CA PRO A 68 23.67 10.06 8.28
C PRO A 68 23.44 8.67 7.67
N ALA A 69 22.61 7.87 8.34
CA ALA A 69 22.19 6.57 7.77
C ALA A 69 21.49 6.82 6.42
N PRO A 70 21.76 6.02 5.39
CA PRO A 70 21.03 6.11 4.14
C PRO A 70 19.53 5.86 4.40
N PRO A 71 18.62 6.55 3.68
CA PRO A 71 17.20 6.33 3.84
C PRO A 71 16.87 4.87 3.52
N ARG A 72 16.01 4.28 4.35
CA ARG A 72 15.46 2.95 4.09
C ARG A 72 14.57 2.98 2.88
N ARG A 73 14.63 1.94 2.07
CA ARG A 73 13.77 1.75 0.92
C ARG A 73 12.41 1.23 1.37
N ALA A 74 11.34 1.57 0.62
CA ALA A 74 10.00 1.07 0.84
C ALA A 74 9.46 1.28 2.27
N MET A 75 9.65 2.47 2.82
CA MET A 75 9.14 2.86 4.12
C MET A 75 7.66 3.14 4.09
N ALA A 76 6.99 2.86 5.21
CA ALA A 76 5.63 3.32 5.42
C ALA A 76 5.54 4.85 5.44
N SER A 77 4.47 5.39 4.87
CA SER A 77 4.25 6.85 4.82
C SER A 77 3.79 7.40 6.17
N PRO A 78 4.14 8.61 6.48
CA PRO A 78 5.03 9.60 5.85
C PRO A 78 6.40 9.65 6.52
N PHE A 79 7.00 8.52 6.73
CA PHE A 79 8.18 8.35 7.56
C PHE A 79 9.31 9.32 7.21
N ASP A 80 9.46 9.64 5.97
CA ASP A 80 10.58 10.45 5.51
C ASP A 80 10.10 11.69 4.74
N ALA A 81 11.01 12.52 4.47
CA ALA A 81 11.01 13.75 3.70
C ALA A 81 9.72 14.20 3.00
N PRO A 82 9.56 15.52 2.91
CA PRO A 82 8.48 16.15 2.16
C PRO A 82 8.49 15.80 0.67
N PRO A 83 7.36 15.91 0.01
CA PRO A 83 6.05 16.18 0.56
C PRO A 83 5.40 14.89 1.03
N PHE A 84 4.90 14.87 2.23
CA PHE A 84 4.10 13.82 2.87
C PHE A 84 3.93 12.58 1.95
N PRO A 85 4.96 11.80 1.72
CA PRO A 85 4.88 10.79 0.68
C PRO A 85 4.31 9.50 1.21
N SER A 86 3.53 8.87 0.41
CA SER A 86 3.56 7.44 0.37
C SER A 86 4.09 7.06 -0.99
N ALA A 87 4.89 6.04 -1.05
CA ALA A 87 5.41 5.54 -2.31
C ALA A 87 4.28 5.13 -3.27
N GLU A 88 3.10 4.84 -2.76
CA GLU A 88 1.93 4.45 -3.54
C GLU A 88 1.14 5.64 -4.07
N TRP A 89 1.14 6.77 -3.38
CA TRP A 89 0.31 7.92 -3.73
C TRP A 89 0.84 8.75 -4.89
N GLN A 90 2.15 8.75 -5.12
CA GLN A 90 2.79 9.74 -5.97
C GLN A 90 2.67 9.45 -7.46
N LEU A 91 2.91 8.24 -7.87
CA LEU A 91 2.85 7.83 -9.27
C LEU A 91 1.95 6.60 -9.45
N GLY A 92 1.07 6.33 -8.46
CA GLY A 92 0.20 5.16 -8.47
C GLY A 92 0.99 3.86 -8.37
N GLY A 93 1.98 3.82 -7.49
CA GLY A 93 2.88 2.73 -7.27
C GLY A 93 4.15 3.20 -6.58
N VAL A 94 5.10 2.32 -6.42
CA VAL A 94 6.33 2.54 -5.64
C VAL A 94 7.28 3.47 -6.41
N ALA A 95 7.04 4.76 -6.40
CA ALA A 95 7.92 5.73 -7.03
C ALA A 95 7.95 7.05 -6.27
N TYR A 96 9.05 7.75 -6.40
CA TYR A 96 9.24 9.06 -5.78
C TYR A 96 8.28 10.12 -6.34
N PRO A 97 7.99 11.16 -5.55
CA PRO A 97 7.33 12.33 -6.05
C PRO A 97 8.09 12.94 -7.24
N ILE A 98 7.34 13.54 -8.18
CA ILE A 98 7.95 14.29 -9.28
C ILE A 98 8.83 15.42 -8.70
N GLY A 99 10.09 15.43 -9.11
CA GLY A 99 11.09 16.39 -8.68
C GLY A 99 11.83 16.01 -7.38
N VAL A 100 11.63 14.80 -6.85
CA VAL A 100 12.37 14.27 -5.70
C VAL A 100 13.34 13.20 -6.17
N PRO A 101 14.65 13.30 -5.81
CA PRO A 101 15.64 12.31 -6.21
C PRO A 101 15.42 10.96 -5.52
N ASN A 102 15.71 9.89 -6.23
CA ASN A 102 15.81 8.55 -5.63
C ASN A 102 17.13 8.45 -4.84
N LEU A 103 17.05 8.45 -3.53
CA LEU A 103 18.19 8.34 -2.62
C LEU A 103 18.19 7.00 -1.85
N ASN A 104 17.45 5.99 -2.32
CA ASN A 104 17.35 4.70 -1.63
C ASN A 104 18.72 4.02 -1.45
N SER A 105 18.86 3.37 -0.29
CA SER A 105 19.93 2.41 -0.06
C SER A 105 19.80 1.21 -0.99
N GLN A 106 20.94 0.62 -1.38
CA GLN A 106 20.95 -0.64 -2.09
C GLN A 106 20.74 -1.81 -1.11
N TYR A 107 19.94 -2.78 -1.49
CA TYR A 107 19.77 -4.03 -0.76
C TYR A 107 20.89 -5.04 -1.07
N PRO A 108 21.06 -6.09 -0.24
CA PRO A 108 22.15 -7.04 -0.35
C PRO A 108 22.30 -7.70 -1.72
N LEU A 109 21.20 -7.97 -2.43
CA LEU A 109 21.25 -8.56 -3.78
C LEU A 109 21.93 -7.59 -4.77
N GLU A 110 21.58 -6.32 -4.75
CA GLU A 110 22.18 -5.30 -5.63
C GLU A 110 23.66 -5.12 -5.33
N LYS A 111 24.02 -5.04 -4.04
CA LYS A 111 25.42 -4.97 -3.58
C LYS A 111 26.21 -6.19 -4.07
N ALA A 112 25.66 -7.40 -3.94
CA ALA A 112 26.31 -8.63 -4.41
C ALA A 112 26.45 -8.71 -5.93
N LEU A 113 25.53 -8.10 -6.68
CA LEU A 113 25.56 -8.05 -8.15
C LEU A 113 26.51 -6.97 -8.67
N SER A 114 26.81 -5.93 -7.91
CA SER A 114 27.55 -4.73 -8.35
C SER A 114 28.88 -5.06 -9.06
N CYS A 115 29.58 -6.10 -8.63
CA CYS A 115 30.85 -6.55 -9.21
C CYS A 115 30.69 -7.48 -10.44
N THR A 116 29.48 -7.72 -10.90
CA THR A 116 29.23 -8.61 -12.05
C THR A 116 29.01 -7.79 -13.33
N ARG A 117 29.16 -8.43 -14.51
CA ARG A 117 28.79 -7.79 -15.78
C ARG A 117 27.34 -7.37 -15.80
N LEU A 118 26.45 -8.16 -15.18
CA LEU A 118 25.03 -7.84 -15.04
C LEU A 118 24.84 -6.60 -14.16
N GLY A 119 25.46 -6.53 -13.00
CA GLY A 119 25.37 -5.37 -12.10
C GLY A 119 25.90 -4.09 -12.74
N HIS A 120 27.03 -4.15 -13.47
CA HIS A 120 27.51 -3.00 -14.22
C HIS A 120 26.52 -2.55 -15.31
N TRP A 121 25.89 -3.50 -16.03
CA TRP A 121 24.88 -3.19 -17.02
C TRP A 121 23.63 -2.57 -16.36
N MET A 122 23.13 -3.16 -15.25
CA MET A 122 22.01 -2.64 -14.48
C MET A 122 22.27 -1.19 -14.03
N LYS A 123 23.43 -0.95 -13.42
CA LYS A 123 23.82 0.40 -12.99
C LYS A 123 23.86 1.39 -14.15
N ALA A 124 24.44 1.00 -15.31
CA ALA A 124 24.53 1.85 -16.49
C ALA A 124 23.14 2.23 -17.06
N HIS A 125 22.13 1.37 -16.85
CA HIS A 125 20.75 1.58 -17.33
C HIS A 125 19.79 1.99 -16.22
N ARG A 126 20.26 2.24 -15.01
CA ARG A 126 19.45 2.58 -13.81
C ARG A 126 18.37 1.51 -13.52
N ILE A 127 18.72 0.24 -13.72
CA ILE A 127 17.83 -0.88 -13.39
C ILE A 127 18.18 -1.36 -11.99
N GLU A 128 17.18 -1.48 -11.15
CA GLU A 128 17.25 -1.97 -9.78
C GLU A 128 16.55 -3.34 -9.70
N VAL A 129 17.14 -4.25 -8.91
CA VAL A 129 16.60 -5.60 -8.70
C VAL A 129 16.69 -5.93 -7.22
N TYR A 130 15.56 -6.04 -6.56
CA TYR A 130 15.48 -6.32 -5.14
C TYR A 130 14.13 -6.96 -4.78
N GLY A 131 13.95 -7.26 -3.51
CA GLY A 131 12.70 -7.81 -3.01
C GLY A 131 12.76 -8.11 -1.53
N TRP A 132 11.77 -8.87 -1.07
CA TRP A 132 11.68 -9.27 0.33
C TRP A 132 11.02 -10.63 0.50
N ILE A 133 11.23 -11.19 1.68
CA ILE A 133 10.59 -12.38 2.19
C ILE A 133 9.86 -12.01 3.46
N ASN A 134 8.58 -12.36 3.56
CA ASN A 134 7.73 -11.97 4.68
C ASN A 134 6.95 -13.20 5.22
N PRO A 135 7.49 -13.96 6.18
CA PRO A 135 6.74 -14.90 6.99
C PRO A 135 6.04 -14.20 8.15
N SER A 136 4.88 -14.73 8.56
CA SER A 136 4.14 -14.28 9.74
C SER A 136 3.67 -15.42 10.63
N ALA A 137 3.25 -15.06 11.85
CA ALA A 137 2.61 -15.97 12.80
C ALA A 137 1.51 -15.26 13.57
N ASN A 138 0.43 -15.97 13.89
CA ASN A 138 -0.65 -15.40 14.70
C ASN A 138 -1.18 -16.36 15.76
N ILE A 139 -1.67 -15.78 16.84
CA ILE A 139 -2.49 -16.43 17.87
C ILE A 139 -3.81 -15.69 17.94
N SER A 140 -4.91 -16.40 17.82
CA SER A 140 -6.25 -15.84 17.73
C SER A 140 -7.20 -16.46 18.76
N SER A 141 -8.15 -15.64 19.21
CA SER A 141 -9.31 -16.11 19.96
C SER A 141 -10.28 -16.93 19.10
N SER A 142 -10.22 -16.81 17.77
CA SER A 142 -10.95 -17.62 16.82
C SER A 142 -10.23 -18.96 16.59
N SER A 143 -11.00 -20.00 16.31
CA SER A 143 -10.46 -21.35 16.05
C SER A 143 -10.60 -21.81 14.60
N ARG A 144 -11.49 -21.19 13.84
CA ARG A 144 -11.84 -21.62 12.47
C ARG A 144 -11.40 -20.62 11.40
N THR A 145 -11.59 -19.33 11.66
CA THR A 145 -11.23 -18.26 10.73
C THR A 145 -11.10 -16.92 11.46
N ASN A 146 -10.15 -16.11 11.03
CA ASN A 146 -10.01 -14.73 11.45
C ASN A 146 -10.74 -13.76 10.49
N TYR A 147 -11.36 -14.26 9.42
CA TYR A 147 -12.13 -13.42 8.48
C TYR A 147 -13.18 -12.57 9.23
N PRO A 148 -13.36 -11.29 8.90
CA PRO A 148 -12.86 -10.55 7.75
C PRO A 148 -11.47 -9.92 7.89
N LEU A 149 -10.68 -10.25 8.93
CA LEU A 149 -9.30 -9.82 9.04
C LEU A 149 -8.50 -10.32 7.83
N SER A 150 -7.89 -9.41 7.07
CA SER A 150 -7.01 -9.76 5.97
C SER A 150 -5.58 -9.98 6.43
N TYR A 151 -4.83 -10.67 5.60
CA TYR A 151 -3.42 -11.00 5.74
C TYR A 151 -3.08 -11.96 6.88
N ALA A 152 -4.08 -12.36 7.69
CA ALA A 152 -3.96 -13.41 8.70
C ALA A 152 -5.30 -14.13 8.89
N THR A 153 -5.97 -14.51 7.80
CA THR A 153 -7.32 -15.10 7.84
C THR A 153 -7.39 -16.48 8.46
N ARG A 154 -6.25 -17.19 8.55
CA ARG A 154 -6.16 -18.51 9.18
C ARG A 154 -5.65 -18.38 10.62
N PRO A 155 -6.44 -18.75 11.64
CA PRO A 155 -6.07 -18.59 13.03
C PRO A 155 -4.99 -19.58 13.47
N ASN A 156 -4.13 -19.14 14.41
CA ASN A 156 -3.17 -19.97 15.14
C ASN A 156 -2.18 -20.71 14.22
N ARG A 157 -1.58 -19.97 13.28
CA ARG A 157 -0.67 -20.53 12.27
C ARG A 157 0.55 -19.65 12.03
N VAL A 158 1.57 -20.28 11.47
CA VAL A 158 2.66 -19.62 10.74
C VAL A 158 2.29 -19.64 9.27
N GLU A 159 2.46 -18.52 8.58
CA GLU A 159 2.18 -18.35 7.17
C GLU A 159 3.39 -17.77 6.44
N PHE A 160 3.41 -17.93 5.13
CA PHE A 160 4.36 -17.31 4.24
C PHE A 160 3.57 -16.30 3.37
N ASP A 161 3.60 -15.05 3.77
CA ASP A 161 2.70 -14.03 3.20
C ASP A 161 3.20 -13.56 1.86
N GLN A 162 4.46 -13.08 1.81
CA GLN A 162 5.06 -12.54 0.59
C GLN A 162 6.49 -13.05 0.38
N PHE A 163 6.77 -13.52 -0.81
CA PHE A 163 8.04 -13.45 -1.50
C PHE A 163 7.83 -12.51 -2.68
N LEU A 164 8.45 -11.36 -2.66
CA LEU A 164 8.35 -10.40 -3.76
C LEU A 164 9.71 -10.25 -4.45
N PHE A 165 9.69 -10.35 -5.76
CA PHE A 165 10.84 -10.06 -6.62
C PHE A 165 10.49 -8.88 -7.52
N ARG A 166 11.28 -7.81 -7.44
CA ARG A 166 11.07 -6.56 -8.16
C ARG A 166 12.20 -6.29 -9.14
N ILE A 167 11.81 -5.85 -10.32
CA ILE A 167 12.70 -5.24 -11.31
C ILE A 167 12.12 -3.88 -11.65
N GLU A 168 12.89 -2.82 -11.48
CA GLU A 168 12.41 -1.50 -11.82
C GLU A 168 13.49 -0.60 -12.42
N ARG A 169 13.03 0.34 -13.22
CA ARG A 169 13.75 1.55 -13.62
C ARG A 169 12.82 2.73 -13.38
N VAL A 170 13.12 3.54 -12.38
CA VAL A 170 12.34 4.73 -12.10
C VAL A 170 12.75 5.84 -13.06
N PRO A 171 11.81 6.60 -13.67
CA PRO A 171 12.17 7.78 -14.47
C PRO A 171 12.88 8.81 -13.60
N ASP A 172 13.84 9.49 -14.16
CA ASP A 172 14.47 10.64 -13.51
C ASP A 172 13.52 11.85 -13.63
N THR A 173 12.82 12.14 -12.55
CA THR A 173 11.86 13.24 -12.50
C THR A 173 12.45 14.53 -11.93
N VAL A 174 13.76 14.54 -11.57
CA VAL A 174 14.47 15.73 -11.11
C VAL A 174 14.99 16.56 -12.29
N GLN A 175 15.42 15.88 -13.35
CA GLN A 175 15.86 16.55 -14.57
C GLN A 175 14.68 17.21 -15.31
N THR A 176 14.97 18.27 -16.06
CA THR A 176 13.96 19.11 -16.75
C THR A 176 14.21 19.26 -18.25
N ASP A 177 15.20 18.57 -18.81
CA ASP A 177 15.70 18.81 -20.16
C ASP A 177 15.30 17.75 -21.20
N HIS A 178 14.87 16.55 -20.76
CA HIS A 178 14.46 15.50 -21.71
C HIS A 178 13.34 14.61 -21.20
N VAL A 179 12.64 13.94 -22.13
CA VAL A 179 11.67 12.89 -21.81
C VAL A 179 12.43 11.67 -21.32
N ASP A 180 12.06 11.15 -20.15
CA ASP A 180 12.62 9.90 -19.62
C ASP A 180 11.53 8.83 -19.49
N TRP A 181 11.95 7.58 -19.29
CA TRP A 181 11.03 6.45 -19.17
C TRP A 181 11.36 5.59 -17.97
N GLY A 182 10.39 4.82 -17.54
CA GLY A 182 10.50 3.83 -16.49
C GLY A 182 9.84 2.52 -16.87
N VAL A 183 10.19 1.47 -16.16
CA VAL A 183 9.52 0.17 -16.21
C VAL A 183 9.48 -0.44 -14.82
N HIS A 184 8.41 -1.16 -14.53
CA HIS A 184 8.23 -1.81 -13.26
C HIS A 184 7.62 -3.20 -13.43
N LEU A 185 8.17 -4.18 -12.75
CA LEU A 185 7.67 -5.55 -12.69
C LEU A 185 7.79 -6.08 -11.26
N ASP A 186 6.66 -6.45 -10.67
CA ASP A 186 6.59 -7.14 -9.39
C ASP A 186 6.04 -8.55 -9.55
N LEU A 187 6.78 -9.53 -9.08
CA LEU A 187 6.37 -10.92 -9.04
C LEU A 187 6.19 -11.34 -7.58
N LEU A 188 4.94 -11.57 -7.20
CA LEU A 188 4.57 -12.01 -5.86
C LEU A 188 4.36 -13.54 -5.86
N TYR A 189 4.88 -14.20 -4.83
CA TYR A 189 4.51 -15.56 -4.45
C TYR A 189 4.23 -15.60 -2.95
N GLY A 190 3.12 -16.19 -2.52
CA GLY A 190 2.79 -16.31 -1.10
C GLY A 190 1.29 -16.45 -0.87
N TYR A 191 0.89 -16.28 0.40
CA TYR A 191 -0.51 -16.30 0.78
C TYR A 191 -1.26 -15.10 0.23
N ASP A 192 -0.60 -13.95 0.16
CA ASP A 192 -1.21 -12.67 -0.19
C ASP A 192 -1.66 -12.56 -1.66
N TYR A 193 -1.29 -13.54 -2.52
CA TYR A 193 -1.83 -13.58 -3.87
C TYR A 193 -3.38 -13.62 -3.91
N HIS A 194 -4.01 -14.05 -2.81
CA HIS A 194 -5.47 -14.04 -2.67
C HIS A 194 -6.07 -12.63 -2.74
N TYR A 195 -5.32 -11.64 -2.30
CA TYR A 195 -5.77 -10.24 -2.24
C TYR A 195 -5.38 -9.45 -3.49
N THR A 196 -4.31 -9.86 -4.18
CA THR A 196 -3.77 -9.10 -5.31
C THR A 196 -4.31 -9.53 -6.66
N THR A 197 -4.72 -10.80 -6.80
CA THR A 197 -5.01 -11.42 -8.11
C THR A 197 -6.09 -10.68 -8.90
N MET A 198 -5.70 -10.18 -10.07
CA MET A 198 -6.60 -9.47 -11.00
C MET A 198 -7.32 -10.44 -11.93
N LYS A 199 -8.62 -10.24 -12.16
CA LYS A 199 -9.40 -11.04 -13.12
C LYS A 199 -8.85 -10.89 -14.54
N GLY A 200 -8.47 -12.02 -15.13
CA GLY A 200 -7.81 -12.06 -16.45
C GLY A 200 -6.28 -12.07 -16.42
N VAL A 201 -5.68 -12.07 -15.19
CA VAL A 201 -4.24 -12.26 -14.96
C VAL A 201 -4.09 -13.40 -13.96
N PHE A 202 -3.81 -14.60 -14.43
CA PHE A 202 -3.62 -15.82 -13.62
C PHE A 202 -4.72 -16.12 -12.58
N SER A 203 -5.88 -15.48 -12.68
CA SER A 203 -6.99 -15.57 -11.71
C SER A 203 -7.62 -16.96 -11.58
N ASN A 204 -7.35 -17.88 -12.50
CA ASN A 204 -7.81 -19.26 -12.43
C ASN A 204 -7.31 -20.02 -11.18
N GLN A 205 -6.23 -19.53 -10.54
CA GLN A 205 -5.71 -20.07 -9.28
C GLN A 205 -6.75 -19.98 -8.14
N LEU A 206 -7.64 -18.98 -8.19
CA LEU A 206 -8.70 -18.77 -7.19
C LEU A 206 -9.94 -19.62 -7.46
N LEU A 207 -10.13 -20.18 -8.66
CA LEU A 207 -11.35 -20.86 -9.04
C LEU A 207 -11.45 -22.32 -8.56
N ASN A 208 -10.33 -22.94 -8.24
CA ASN A 208 -10.25 -24.36 -7.92
C ASN A 208 -9.66 -24.57 -6.52
N HIS A 209 -10.20 -25.54 -5.78
CA HIS A 209 -9.76 -26.02 -4.47
C HIS A 209 -10.40 -25.33 -3.25
N PRO A 210 -11.76 -25.34 -3.10
CA PRO A 210 -12.34 -25.02 -1.81
C PRO A 210 -11.86 -26.05 -0.79
N ARG A 211 -11.19 -25.60 0.26
CA ARG A 211 -10.80 -26.41 1.42
C ARG A 211 -11.60 -25.97 2.63
N ALA A 212 -12.06 -26.93 3.42
CA ALA A 212 -12.84 -26.63 4.62
C ALA A 212 -12.05 -25.81 5.68
N ASP A 213 -10.74 -25.86 5.64
CA ASP A 213 -9.83 -25.15 6.55
C ASP A 213 -9.30 -23.80 5.99
N GLN A 214 -9.72 -23.44 4.78
CA GLN A 214 -9.26 -22.25 4.10
C GLN A 214 -10.41 -21.26 3.89
N PRO A 215 -10.34 -20.04 4.47
CA PRO A 215 -11.41 -19.06 4.35
C PRO A 215 -11.51 -18.41 2.97
N LEU A 216 -10.40 -18.40 2.20
CA LEU A 216 -10.35 -17.84 0.86
C LEU A 216 -10.28 -18.93 -0.20
N PRO A 217 -10.85 -18.72 -1.40
CA PRO A 217 -10.79 -19.67 -2.49
C PRO A 217 -9.37 -19.83 -3.05
N GLY A 218 -9.06 -20.99 -3.61
CA GLY A 218 -7.79 -21.25 -4.27
C GLY A 218 -6.82 -22.13 -3.47
N LYS A 219 -5.57 -22.19 -3.90
CA LYS A 219 -4.48 -22.85 -3.18
C LYS A 219 -4.01 -21.99 -2.01
N THR A 220 -3.42 -22.60 -1.00
CA THR A 220 -2.85 -21.83 0.14
C THR A 220 -1.84 -20.79 -0.30
N TYR A 221 -0.95 -21.17 -1.23
CA TYR A 221 0.06 -20.28 -1.81
C TYR A 221 -0.11 -20.25 -3.32
N GLY A 222 0.08 -19.10 -3.90
CA GLY A 222 0.00 -18.85 -5.32
C GLY A 222 0.94 -17.75 -5.76
N TYR A 223 0.83 -17.31 -6.99
CA TYR A 223 1.67 -16.28 -7.56
C TYR A 223 0.83 -15.25 -8.32
N ASP A 224 1.32 -14.02 -8.35
CA ASP A 224 0.72 -12.93 -9.12
C ASP A 224 1.82 -12.01 -9.67
N PRO A 225 1.85 -11.71 -10.98
CA PRO A 225 2.59 -10.57 -11.49
C PRO A 225 1.81 -9.30 -11.11
N MET A 226 2.00 -8.87 -9.86
CA MET A 226 1.14 -7.92 -9.18
C MET A 226 1.18 -6.55 -9.83
N LEU A 227 2.36 -6.07 -10.22
CA LEU A 227 2.54 -4.85 -10.98
C LEU A 227 3.34 -5.12 -12.23
N PHE A 228 2.91 -4.51 -13.33
CA PHE A 228 3.70 -4.41 -14.56
C PHE A 228 3.23 -3.20 -15.35
N TYR A 229 4.09 -2.22 -15.47
CA TYR A 229 3.78 -0.98 -16.17
C TYR A 229 5.03 -0.32 -16.76
N VAL A 230 4.77 0.59 -17.69
CA VAL A 230 5.76 1.52 -18.23
C VAL A 230 5.36 2.93 -17.82
N ASP A 231 6.34 3.72 -17.44
CA ASP A 231 6.21 5.14 -17.16
C ASP A 231 6.91 5.95 -18.26
N VAL A 232 6.31 7.07 -18.65
CA VAL A 232 6.93 8.06 -19.54
C VAL A 232 6.81 9.43 -18.87
N TYR A 233 7.95 10.02 -18.56
CA TYR A 233 8.03 11.31 -17.88
C TYR A 233 8.26 12.45 -18.87
N PHE A 234 7.44 13.49 -18.78
CA PHE A 234 7.47 14.70 -19.60
C PHE A 234 7.77 15.91 -18.70
N PRO A 235 9.03 16.39 -18.63
CA PRO A 235 9.39 17.54 -17.78
C PRO A 235 8.77 18.86 -18.25
N SER A 236 8.42 18.98 -19.54
CA SER A 236 7.88 20.21 -20.12
C SER A 236 6.39 20.46 -19.85
N VAL A 237 5.69 19.52 -19.23
CA VAL A 237 4.25 19.65 -18.91
C VAL A 237 4.10 20.10 -17.47
N ALA A 238 3.62 21.30 -17.24
CA ALA A 238 3.54 21.95 -15.91
C ALA A 238 4.91 21.92 -15.20
N GLN A 239 4.98 21.39 -13.97
CA GLN A 239 6.24 21.13 -13.26
C GLN A 239 6.66 19.65 -13.35
N GLY A 240 6.27 18.96 -14.41
CA GLY A 240 6.51 17.56 -14.71
C GLY A 240 5.22 16.74 -14.73
N MET A 241 5.12 15.85 -15.70
CA MET A 241 4.03 14.90 -15.85
C MET A 241 4.57 13.49 -16.11
N ASN A 242 4.11 12.51 -15.35
CA ASN A 242 4.34 11.10 -15.63
C ASN A 242 3.08 10.47 -16.24
N VAL A 243 3.23 9.65 -17.27
CA VAL A 243 2.18 8.84 -17.87
C VAL A 243 2.51 7.38 -17.62
N ARG A 244 1.67 6.69 -16.84
CA ARG A 244 1.79 5.27 -16.53
C ARG A 244 0.84 4.45 -17.38
N ILE A 245 1.32 3.34 -17.94
CA ILE A 245 0.55 2.44 -18.80
C ILE A 245 0.81 1.00 -18.34
N GLY A 246 -0.23 0.31 -17.90
CA GLY A 246 -0.14 -1.08 -17.44
C GLY A 246 -1.00 -1.39 -16.24
N ARG A 247 -0.58 -2.34 -15.41
CA ARG A 247 -1.21 -2.71 -14.14
C ARG A 247 -0.49 -2.01 -12.99
N TYR A 248 -1.21 -1.22 -12.23
CA TYR A 248 -0.70 -0.40 -11.13
C TYR A 248 -1.64 -0.47 -9.92
N LEU A 249 -1.18 0.00 -8.76
CA LEU A 249 -1.98 0.04 -7.53
C LEU A 249 -3.08 1.10 -7.62
N SER A 250 -4.17 0.84 -6.91
CA SER A 250 -5.17 1.84 -6.56
C SER A 250 -4.53 3.06 -5.90
N LEU A 251 -5.03 4.27 -6.17
CA LEU A 251 -4.31 5.48 -5.76
C LEU A 251 -4.50 5.93 -4.30
N PRO A 252 -5.69 5.78 -3.67
CA PRO A 252 -6.02 6.63 -2.53
C PRO A 252 -5.67 6.11 -1.14
N ASP A 253 -5.08 4.94 -1.01
CA ASP A 253 -4.97 4.26 0.28
C ASP A 253 -3.82 4.77 1.16
N ILE A 254 -4.02 4.78 2.48
CA ILE A 254 -2.97 5.04 3.48
C ILE A 254 -2.26 3.75 3.93
N GLU A 255 -2.75 2.63 3.48
CA GLU A 255 -2.15 1.30 3.63
C GLU A 255 -1.69 0.80 2.27
N ALA A 256 -0.77 -0.14 2.27
CA ALA A 256 -0.13 -0.64 1.06
C ALA A 256 -0.28 -2.15 0.92
N GLN A 257 -0.32 -2.64 -0.32
CA GLN A 257 -0.27 -4.06 -0.61
C GLN A 257 1.07 -4.70 -0.21
N PHE A 258 2.14 -3.92 -0.28
CA PHE A 258 3.49 -4.34 0.03
C PHE A 258 3.75 -4.29 1.52
N SER A 259 4.16 -5.41 2.11
CA SER A 259 4.42 -5.49 3.55
C SER A 259 5.36 -4.40 4.07
N PRO A 260 6.49 -4.06 3.41
CA PRO A 260 7.39 -3.02 3.90
C PRO A 260 6.81 -1.61 3.92
N ASN A 261 5.74 -1.36 3.15
CA ASN A 261 5.10 -0.04 3.07
C ASN A 261 4.04 0.20 4.17
N ASN A 262 3.93 -0.69 5.14
CA ASN A 262 2.97 -0.60 6.23
C ASN A 262 3.65 -0.58 7.59
N TYR A 263 3.09 0.17 8.55
CA TYR A 263 3.53 0.14 9.94
C TYR A 263 3.06 -1.12 10.69
N LEU A 264 2.02 -1.78 10.20
CA LEU A 264 1.41 -2.94 10.83
C LEU A 264 1.37 -4.12 9.85
N LEU A 265 1.35 -5.33 10.37
CA LEU A 265 1.19 -6.54 9.57
C LEU A 265 -0.21 -6.63 8.97
N THR A 266 -1.25 -6.42 9.82
CA THR A 266 -2.62 -6.52 9.35
C THR A 266 -3.12 -5.19 8.81
N HIS A 267 -4.09 -5.28 7.90
CA HIS A 267 -4.71 -4.11 7.28
C HIS A 267 -6.07 -3.82 7.93
N SER A 268 -6.55 -2.60 7.75
CA SER A 268 -7.92 -2.24 8.10
C SER A 268 -8.94 -3.07 7.31
N ILE A 269 -10.16 -3.18 7.81
CA ILE A 269 -11.27 -3.73 7.02
C ILE A 269 -11.53 -2.86 5.79
N LEU A 270 -11.34 -1.55 5.97
CA LEU A 270 -11.49 -0.55 4.92
C LEU A 270 -10.59 -0.89 3.73
N TYR A 271 -9.30 -1.06 3.94
CA TYR A 271 -8.34 -1.47 2.92
C TYR A 271 -8.61 -2.89 2.40
N THR A 272 -8.92 -3.84 3.30
CA THR A 272 -9.14 -5.26 2.93
C THR A 272 -10.20 -5.46 1.88
N VAL A 273 -11.21 -4.60 1.83
CA VAL A 273 -12.39 -4.78 0.99
C VAL A 273 -12.52 -3.75 -0.12
N ASP A 274 -11.54 -2.89 -0.29
CA ASP A 274 -11.47 -1.96 -1.41
C ASP A 274 -10.80 -2.59 -2.67
N PRO A 275 -10.69 -1.87 -3.78
CA PRO A 275 -9.96 -2.29 -4.97
C PRO A 275 -8.45 -2.14 -4.81
N TYR A 276 -7.67 -3.16 -5.12
CA TYR A 276 -6.21 -3.11 -4.98
C TYR A 276 -5.48 -2.64 -6.23
N THR A 277 -5.85 -3.16 -7.41
CA THR A 277 -5.12 -2.88 -8.64
C THR A 277 -6.05 -2.40 -9.74
N GLN A 278 -5.48 -1.65 -10.64
CA GLN A 278 -6.13 -1.16 -11.84
C GLN A 278 -5.22 -1.38 -13.04
N MET A 279 -5.82 -1.52 -14.22
CA MET A 279 -5.07 -1.65 -15.46
C MET A 279 -5.59 -0.65 -16.47
N GLY A 280 -4.70 0.19 -16.97
CA GLY A 280 -5.07 1.24 -17.91
C GLY A 280 -3.96 2.26 -18.13
N VAL A 281 -4.38 3.50 -18.29
CA VAL A 281 -3.49 4.66 -18.44
C VAL A 281 -3.79 5.66 -17.35
N MET A 282 -2.76 6.15 -16.68
CA MET A 282 -2.86 7.17 -15.65
C MET A 282 -1.80 8.25 -15.84
N THR A 283 -2.19 9.49 -15.61
CA THR A 283 -1.28 10.63 -15.59
C THR A 283 -1.13 11.15 -14.16
N THR A 284 0.08 11.46 -13.76
CA THR A 284 0.39 12.22 -12.54
C THR A 284 1.11 13.49 -12.95
N THR A 285 0.53 14.64 -12.61
CA THR A 285 1.05 15.95 -13.02
C THR A 285 1.31 16.81 -11.79
N LYS A 286 2.55 17.22 -11.59
CA LYS A 286 2.91 18.23 -10.59
C LYS A 286 2.53 19.60 -11.12
N LEU A 287 1.54 20.25 -10.51
CA LEU A 287 1.06 21.57 -10.91
C LEU A 287 1.84 22.68 -10.20
N SER A 288 2.25 22.45 -8.97
CA SER A 288 3.07 23.35 -8.14
C SER A 288 3.75 22.50 -7.05
N ASP A 289 4.53 23.13 -6.18
CA ASP A 289 5.13 22.43 -5.04
C ASP A 289 4.08 21.89 -4.07
N GLN A 290 2.90 22.50 -4.03
CA GLN A 290 1.80 22.08 -3.16
C GLN A 290 0.77 21.18 -3.84
N TRP A 291 0.60 21.24 -5.15
CA TRP A 291 -0.49 20.56 -5.86
C TRP A 291 0.01 19.53 -6.86
N THR A 292 -0.54 18.32 -6.75
CA THR A 292 -0.39 17.25 -7.74
C THR A 292 -1.77 16.75 -8.15
N LEU A 293 -1.98 16.58 -9.46
CA LEU A 293 -3.22 16.06 -10.04
C LEU A 293 -2.93 14.69 -10.67
N GLN A 294 -3.83 13.74 -10.43
CA GLN A 294 -3.79 12.42 -11.08
C GLN A 294 -5.12 12.17 -11.79
N VAL A 295 -5.05 11.76 -13.06
CA VAL A 295 -6.22 11.42 -13.86
C VAL A 295 -5.93 10.19 -14.70
N GLY A 296 -6.82 9.21 -14.66
CA GLY A 296 -6.64 7.96 -15.40
C GLY A 296 -7.93 7.35 -15.90
N VAL A 297 -7.78 6.46 -16.88
CA VAL A 297 -8.84 5.59 -17.40
C VAL A 297 -8.33 4.16 -17.34
N ASN A 298 -9.13 3.27 -16.78
CA ASN A 298 -8.78 1.88 -16.56
C ASN A 298 -9.94 0.93 -16.90
N GLY A 299 -9.70 -0.38 -16.82
CA GLY A 299 -10.67 -1.42 -17.10
C GLY A 299 -11.64 -1.74 -15.96
N SER A 300 -11.70 -0.90 -14.92
CA SER A 300 -12.35 -1.15 -13.63
C SER A 300 -11.47 -1.89 -12.62
N ASN A 301 -11.97 -2.07 -11.40
CA ASN A 301 -11.23 -2.61 -10.26
C ASN A 301 -10.86 -4.07 -10.46
N ASP A 302 -9.60 -4.40 -10.29
CA ASP A 302 -9.06 -5.76 -10.32
C ASP A 302 -9.47 -6.56 -11.57
N VAL A 303 -9.57 -5.87 -12.73
CA VAL A 303 -9.94 -6.45 -14.03
C VAL A 303 -8.95 -6.02 -15.09
N ALA A 304 -8.34 -6.99 -15.78
CA ALA A 304 -7.47 -6.74 -16.91
C ALA A 304 -8.25 -6.17 -18.10
N VAL A 305 -7.69 -5.19 -18.81
CA VAL A 305 -8.37 -4.49 -19.93
C VAL A 305 -8.80 -5.41 -21.08
N TRP A 306 -8.15 -6.55 -21.25
CA TRP A 306 -8.51 -7.57 -22.25
C TRP A 306 -9.56 -8.57 -21.76
N ASN A 307 -9.98 -8.51 -20.49
CA ASN A 307 -11.03 -9.38 -19.98
C ASN A 307 -12.40 -8.87 -20.42
N HIS A 308 -13.32 -9.79 -20.74
CA HIS A 308 -14.71 -9.44 -21.14
C HIS A 308 -15.48 -8.69 -20.02
N ALA A 309 -15.00 -8.78 -18.78
CA ALA A 309 -15.55 -8.07 -17.64
C ALA A 309 -15.04 -6.63 -17.53
N ALA A 310 -14.06 -6.21 -18.32
CA ALA A 310 -13.55 -4.85 -18.28
C ALA A 310 -14.61 -3.83 -18.73
N ARG A 311 -14.67 -2.71 -18.02
CA ARG A 311 -15.47 -1.53 -18.40
C ARG A 311 -14.65 -0.27 -18.17
N PRO A 312 -14.67 0.68 -19.10
CA PRO A 312 -13.98 1.94 -18.91
C PRO A 312 -14.42 2.62 -17.61
N SER A 313 -13.47 2.94 -16.76
CA SER A 313 -13.66 3.61 -15.50
C SER A 313 -12.70 4.79 -15.38
N LEU A 314 -13.21 5.91 -14.89
CA LEU A 314 -12.43 7.11 -14.61
C LEU A 314 -11.87 7.04 -13.19
N GLN A 315 -10.63 7.49 -13.05
CA GLN A 315 -9.95 7.74 -11.79
C GLN A 315 -9.43 9.17 -11.78
N ALA A 316 -9.63 9.89 -10.68
CA ALA A 316 -9.14 11.26 -10.52
C ALA A 316 -8.85 11.55 -9.06
N CYS A 317 -7.65 12.07 -8.78
CA CYS A 317 -7.21 12.47 -7.45
C CYS A 317 -6.52 13.82 -7.51
N ALA A 318 -6.69 14.64 -6.47
CA ALA A 318 -5.95 15.88 -6.29
C ALA A 318 -5.26 15.82 -4.93
N ARG A 319 -3.93 15.95 -4.91
CA ARG A 319 -3.16 16.01 -3.67
C ARG A 319 -2.72 17.44 -3.41
N TRP A 320 -3.01 17.92 -2.22
CA TRP A 320 -2.50 19.18 -1.69
C TRP A 320 -1.61 18.90 -0.49
N VAL A 321 -0.51 19.63 -0.40
CA VAL A 321 0.41 19.60 0.75
C VAL A 321 0.65 21.04 1.19
N SER A 322 0.62 21.29 2.50
CA SER A 322 0.91 22.63 3.05
C SER A 322 2.36 23.05 2.76
N ALA A 323 2.63 24.36 2.81
CA ALA A 323 3.97 24.88 2.50
C ALA A 323 5.05 24.46 3.50
N ASP A 324 4.65 24.20 4.76
CA ASP A 324 5.49 23.65 5.83
C ASP A 324 5.56 22.12 5.81
N ASN A 325 4.81 21.48 4.91
CA ASN A 325 4.67 20.03 4.78
C ASN A 325 4.11 19.31 6.05
N ASP A 326 3.36 19.99 6.87
CA ASP A 326 2.74 19.41 8.06
C ASP A 326 1.34 18.85 7.77
N ASP A 327 0.67 19.33 6.72
CA ASP A 327 -0.65 18.86 6.31
C ASP A 327 -0.68 18.36 4.88
N MET A 328 -1.41 17.28 4.64
CA MET A 328 -1.73 16.75 3.32
C MET A 328 -3.21 16.43 3.23
N LEU A 329 -3.85 16.84 2.13
CA LEU A 329 -5.18 16.41 1.74
C LEU A 329 -5.15 15.72 0.39
N TYR A 330 -5.80 14.56 0.29
CA TYR A 330 -5.80 13.77 -0.93
C TYR A 330 -7.20 13.18 -1.21
N PRO A 331 -8.15 14.00 -1.73
CA PRO A 331 -9.43 13.52 -2.22
C PRO A 331 -9.30 12.81 -3.56
N CYS A 332 -10.02 11.69 -3.70
CA CYS A 332 -10.04 10.85 -4.89
C CYS A 332 -11.45 10.42 -5.29
N ILE A 333 -11.69 10.36 -6.58
CA ILE A 333 -12.63 9.45 -7.22
C ILE A 333 -11.79 8.26 -7.69
N ASN A 334 -11.77 7.19 -6.92
CA ASN A 334 -10.89 6.04 -7.24
C ASN A 334 -11.41 5.24 -8.41
N ASN A 335 -12.74 5.14 -8.54
CA ASN A 335 -13.37 4.51 -9.68
C ASN A 335 -14.73 5.11 -9.96
N TRP A 336 -15.01 5.44 -11.20
CA TRP A 336 -16.30 5.96 -11.64
C TRP A 336 -16.64 5.44 -13.03
N ASN A 337 -17.73 4.71 -13.12
CA ASN A 337 -18.27 4.23 -14.38
C ASN A 337 -19.79 4.22 -14.34
N THR A 338 -20.43 4.04 -15.48
CA THR A 338 -21.89 4.09 -15.64
C THR A 338 -22.55 2.72 -15.78
N SER A 339 -21.80 1.63 -15.62
CA SER A 339 -22.32 0.29 -15.77
C SER A 339 -23.36 -0.04 -14.71
N ASP A 340 -24.47 -0.67 -15.12
CA ASP A 340 -25.51 -1.10 -14.19
C ASP A 340 -25.09 -2.30 -13.36
N TYR A 341 -24.54 -3.31 -14.00
CA TYR A 341 -23.99 -4.50 -13.36
C TYR A 341 -22.70 -4.90 -14.03
N HIS A 342 -21.73 -5.29 -13.21
CA HIS A 342 -20.48 -5.80 -13.73
C HIS A 342 -19.65 -6.43 -12.61
N TYR A 343 -18.74 -7.35 -12.99
CA TYR A 343 -17.76 -7.82 -12.04
C TYR A 343 -16.96 -6.62 -11.51
N ASN A 344 -16.96 -6.51 -10.19
CA ASN A 344 -16.27 -5.42 -9.51
C ASN A 344 -16.67 -4.00 -9.98
N ASN A 345 -17.93 -3.81 -10.37
CA ASN A 345 -18.50 -2.52 -10.67
C ASN A 345 -18.68 -1.70 -9.39
N ILE A 346 -17.61 -1.06 -8.98
CA ILE A 346 -17.53 -0.31 -7.74
C ILE A 346 -17.30 1.15 -8.07
N GLN A 347 -18.07 2.02 -7.41
CA GLN A 347 -17.85 3.46 -7.39
C GLN A 347 -17.27 3.79 -6.03
N MET A 348 -16.13 4.48 -5.99
CA MET A 348 -15.45 4.76 -4.73
C MET A 348 -15.00 6.22 -4.66
N TYR A 349 -15.39 6.89 -3.58
CA TYR A 349 -14.97 8.23 -3.22
C TYR A 349 -14.19 8.16 -1.93
N VAL A 350 -12.98 8.69 -1.93
CA VAL A 350 -12.03 8.61 -0.83
C VAL A 350 -11.52 9.99 -0.49
N ALA A 351 -11.26 10.24 0.78
CA ALA A 351 -10.54 11.41 1.23
C ALA A 351 -9.53 10.98 2.28
N THR A 352 -8.28 11.35 2.06
CA THR A 352 -7.18 11.11 2.98
C THR A 352 -6.67 12.42 3.53
N TRP A 353 -6.41 12.46 4.83
CA TRP A 353 -5.78 13.57 5.54
C TRP A 353 -4.58 13.05 6.33
N GLY A 354 -3.42 13.63 6.06
CA GLY A 354 -2.21 13.45 6.84
C GLY A 354 -1.92 14.71 7.64
N HIS A 355 -1.46 14.56 8.89
CA HIS A 355 -1.01 15.65 9.73
C HIS A 355 0.22 15.26 10.53
N ARG A 356 1.22 16.13 10.54
CA ARG A 356 2.44 15.99 11.30
C ARG A 356 2.40 16.92 12.50
N PHE A 357 2.31 16.37 13.70
CA PHE A 357 2.31 17.15 14.95
C PHE A 357 3.71 17.57 15.37
N SER A 358 4.69 16.71 15.10
CA SER A 358 6.11 16.94 15.32
C SER A 358 6.90 16.04 14.37
N ARG A 359 8.22 16.08 14.45
CA ARG A 359 9.08 15.16 13.70
C ARG A 359 8.79 13.70 14.03
N GLU A 360 8.49 13.41 15.31
CA GLU A 360 8.32 12.06 15.83
C GLU A 360 6.86 11.59 15.81
N VAL A 361 5.88 12.51 15.66
CA VAL A 361 4.46 12.18 15.77
C VAL A 361 3.69 12.63 14.54
N HIS A 362 3.05 11.69 13.87
CA HIS A 362 2.19 12.00 12.73
C HIS A 362 0.92 11.15 12.71
N MET A 363 -0.08 11.64 12.01
CA MET A 363 -1.39 11.01 11.85
C MET A 363 -1.73 10.86 10.38
N LEU A 364 -2.37 9.74 10.05
CA LEU A 364 -3.02 9.53 8.77
C LEU A 364 -4.46 9.13 9.00
N THR A 365 -5.38 9.72 8.29
CA THR A 365 -6.81 9.40 8.34
C THR A 365 -7.33 9.23 6.94
N GLU A 366 -8.01 8.13 6.70
CA GLU A 366 -8.72 7.89 5.45
C GLU A 366 -10.18 7.60 5.73
N ALA A 367 -11.05 8.19 4.92
CA ALA A 367 -12.48 7.91 4.91
C ALA A 367 -12.95 7.67 3.49
N TYR A 368 -13.76 6.62 3.29
CA TYR A 368 -14.36 6.39 1.99
C TYR A 368 -15.84 6.01 2.03
N ARG A 369 -16.44 6.18 0.88
CA ARG A 369 -17.72 5.58 0.52
C ARG A 369 -17.57 4.79 -0.77
N ILE A 370 -17.95 3.52 -0.71
CA ILE A 370 -17.96 2.59 -1.83
C ILE A 370 -19.39 2.12 -2.10
N TYR A 371 -19.78 1.99 -3.37
CA TYR A 371 -21.06 1.38 -3.73
C TYR A 371 -20.98 0.77 -5.14
N GLY A 372 -21.86 -0.19 -5.39
CA GLY A 372 -22.08 -0.80 -6.69
C GLY A 372 -23.56 -1.11 -6.92
N ARG A 373 -23.95 -1.50 -8.13
CA ARG A 373 -25.30 -1.88 -8.48
C ARG A 373 -25.34 -3.31 -8.95
N ASN A 374 -26.38 -4.05 -8.51
CA ASN A 374 -26.64 -5.43 -8.93
C ASN A 374 -25.39 -6.31 -8.87
N ILE A 375 -24.58 -6.10 -7.85
CA ILE A 375 -23.33 -6.82 -7.66
C ILE A 375 -23.58 -8.28 -7.34
N PRO A 376 -22.68 -9.20 -7.71
CA PRO A 376 -22.77 -10.59 -7.32
C PRO A 376 -22.94 -10.71 -5.81
N GLY A 377 -23.97 -11.41 -5.36
CA GLY A 377 -24.15 -11.70 -3.95
C GLY A 377 -23.06 -12.65 -3.46
N TYR A 378 -22.97 -12.77 -2.16
CA TYR A 378 -22.12 -13.78 -1.54
C TYR A 378 -22.84 -15.13 -1.58
N GLY A 379 -22.09 -16.20 -1.83
CA GLY A 379 -22.61 -17.55 -1.71
C GLY A 379 -23.09 -17.85 -0.27
N PRO A 380 -23.81 -18.96 -0.06
CA PRO A 380 -24.34 -19.34 1.24
C PRO A 380 -23.30 -19.43 2.36
N ASP A 381 -22.02 -19.51 2.00
CA ASP A 381 -20.89 -19.57 2.94
C ASP A 381 -20.29 -18.19 3.27
N GLY A 382 -20.84 -17.08 2.76
CA GLY A 382 -20.37 -15.73 3.02
C GLY A 382 -19.05 -15.38 2.34
N ILE A 383 -18.61 -16.14 1.34
CA ILE A 383 -17.34 -15.90 0.62
C ILE A 383 -17.59 -14.93 -0.53
N PRO A 384 -16.88 -13.78 -0.59
CA PRO A 384 -17.01 -12.83 -1.67
C PRO A 384 -16.72 -13.43 -3.04
N GLY A 385 -17.59 -13.17 -4.02
CA GLY A 385 -17.32 -13.48 -5.42
C GLY A 385 -17.39 -14.95 -5.82
N VAL A 386 -17.97 -15.84 -5.02
CA VAL A 386 -18.18 -17.23 -5.42
C VAL A 386 -19.14 -17.28 -6.61
N PRO A 387 -18.76 -17.88 -7.75
CA PRO A 387 -19.64 -18.04 -8.91
C PRO A 387 -20.92 -18.79 -8.55
N GLY A 388 -22.07 -18.26 -8.96
CA GLY A 388 -23.38 -18.90 -8.76
C GLY A 388 -24.22 -18.31 -7.63
N SER A 389 -23.72 -17.34 -6.87
CA SER A 389 -24.54 -16.60 -5.92
C SER A 389 -25.46 -15.59 -6.65
N ALA A 390 -26.68 -15.41 -6.14
CA ALA A 390 -27.60 -14.41 -6.66
C ALA A 390 -26.99 -13.01 -6.51
N SER A 391 -27.24 -12.12 -7.47
CA SER A 391 -26.86 -10.72 -7.32
C SER A 391 -27.69 -10.05 -6.23
N THR A 392 -27.09 -9.10 -5.51
CA THR A 392 -27.80 -8.18 -4.63
C THR A 392 -28.51 -7.13 -5.51
N PRO A 393 -29.86 -7.12 -5.57
CA PRO A 393 -30.58 -6.19 -6.42
C PRO A 393 -30.40 -4.74 -5.98
N GLY A 394 -30.38 -3.84 -6.93
CA GLY A 394 -30.29 -2.41 -6.66
C GLY A 394 -28.90 -1.97 -6.23
N GLN A 395 -28.83 -0.95 -5.39
CA GLN A 395 -27.57 -0.38 -4.90
C GLN A 395 -27.17 -1.02 -3.57
N ALA A 396 -25.94 -1.52 -3.53
CA ALA A 396 -25.31 -1.96 -2.30
C ALA A 396 -24.09 -1.07 -2.03
N GLY A 397 -23.80 -0.80 -0.77
CA GLY A 397 -22.72 0.12 -0.41
C GLY A 397 -22.13 -0.14 0.97
N ALA A 398 -20.97 0.47 1.18
CA ALA A 398 -20.27 0.48 2.45
C ALA A 398 -19.59 1.84 2.65
N TYR A 399 -19.23 2.15 3.89
CA TYR A 399 -18.43 3.30 4.23
C TYR A 399 -17.65 3.05 5.50
N GLY A 400 -16.54 3.73 5.64
CA GLY A 400 -15.70 3.60 6.81
C GLY A 400 -14.72 4.75 6.96
N VAL A 401 -14.06 4.73 8.10
CA VAL A 401 -12.94 5.61 8.42
C VAL A 401 -11.90 4.80 9.16
N VAL A 402 -10.64 4.98 8.78
CA VAL A 402 -9.48 4.47 9.49
C VAL A 402 -8.56 5.63 9.86
N ASN A 403 -7.99 5.56 11.04
CA ASN A 403 -7.04 6.53 11.55
C ASN A 403 -5.81 5.81 12.10
N TYR A 404 -4.64 6.28 11.70
CA TYR A 404 -3.34 5.90 12.26
C TYR A 404 -2.77 7.05 13.04
N LEU A 405 -2.25 6.76 14.22
CA LEU A 405 -1.40 7.64 14.99
C LEU A 405 -0.07 6.93 15.22
N ASN A 406 1.00 7.52 14.71
CA ASN A 406 2.32 6.93 14.69
C ASN A 406 3.30 7.76 15.51
N PHE A 407 4.14 7.06 16.29
CA PHE A 407 5.14 7.64 17.18
C PHE A 407 6.49 7.02 16.87
N GLU A 408 7.41 7.79 16.32
CA GLU A 408 8.82 7.40 16.23
C GLU A 408 9.42 7.47 17.64
N LEU A 409 9.74 6.30 18.22
CA LEU A 409 10.33 6.22 19.54
C LEU A 409 11.83 6.44 19.50
N ASP A 410 12.47 5.93 18.46
CA ASP A 410 13.85 6.13 18.08
C ASP A 410 14.03 5.75 16.60
N PRO A 411 15.22 5.88 15.99
CA PRO A 411 15.44 5.59 14.56
C PRO A 411 15.11 4.15 14.13
N ASN A 412 14.97 3.22 15.07
CA ASN A 412 14.68 1.82 14.79
C ASN A 412 13.27 1.39 15.20
N ASP A 413 12.54 2.21 15.95
CA ASP A 413 11.26 1.83 16.53
C ASP A 413 10.15 2.82 16.23
N MET A 414 9.08 2.33 15.58
CA MET A 414 7.85 3.07 15.33
C MET A 414 6.67 2.38 16.02
N LEU A 415 6.05 3.06 16.97
CA LEU A 415 4.81 2.61 17.61
C LEU A 415 3.62 3.15 16.81
N SER A 416 2.73 2.26 16.40
CA SER A 416 1.56 2.61 15.60
C SER A 416 0.27 2.18 16.27
N PHE A 417 -0.70 3.08 16.28
CA PHE A 417 -2.02 2.83 16.81
C PHE A 417 -3.05 3.08 15.68
N ARG A 418 -3.79 2.05 15.27
CA ARG A 418 -4.83 2.11 14.26
C ARG A 418 -6.20 1.96 14.89
N ASN A 419 -7.09 2.88 14.56
CA ASN A 419 -8.50 2.82 14.91
C ASN A 419 -9.36 2.84 13.66
N GLU A 420 -10.41 2.06 13.65
CA GLU A 420 -11.28 1.91 12.50
C GLU A 420 -12.74 1.80 12.91
N TYR A 421 -13.59 2.41 12.10
CA TYR A 421 -15.02 2.15 12.04
C TYR A 421 -15.41 1.84 10.59
N TYR A 422 -16.12 0.75 10.38
CA TYR A 422 -16.60 0.33 9.06
C TYR A 422 -18.05 -0.12 9.12
N ARG A 423 -18.83 0.19 8.09
CA ARG A 423 -20.20 -0.29 7.93
C ARG A 423 -20.44 -0.85 6.53
N ASP A 424 -20.71 -2.11 6.45
CA ASP A 424 -21.23 -2.78 5.26
C ASP A 424 -22.77 -2.79 5.32
N LEU A 425 -23.43 -2.07 4.41
CA LEU A 425 -24.86 -1.85 4.49
C LEU A 425 -25.66 -3.10 4.09
N GLN A 426 -25.20 -3.86 3.12
CA GLN A 426 -25.84 -5.05 2.58
C GLN A 426 -24.97 -6.31 2.65
N GLY A 427 -23.81 -6.23 3.24
CA GLY A 427 -22.86 -7.34 3.30
C GLY A 427 -22.13 -7.61 1.98
N GLN A 428 -22.08 -6.63 1.10
CA GLN A 428 -21.50 -6.82 -0.22
C GLN A 428 -19.98 -6.94 -0.24
N ARG A 429 -19.31 -6.39 0.74
CA ARG A 429 -17.83 -6.37 0.80
C ARG A 429 -17.30 -7.39 1.79
N THR A 430 -17.87 -7.43 2.98
CA THR A 430 -17.42 -8.34 4.06
C THR A 430 -18.21 -9.64 4.14
N GLY A 431 -19.30 -9.79 3.38
CA GLY A 431 -20.24 -10.91 3.50
C GLY A 431 -21.31 -10.72 4.58
N PHE A 432 -21.20 -9.67 5.41
CA PHE A 432 -22.09 -9.45 6.55
C PHE A 432 -22.56 -8.00 6.63
N ALA A 433 -23.87 -7.80 6.61
CA ALA A 433 -24.49 -6.48 6.79
C ALA A 433 -24.40 -6.06 8.27
N THR A 434 -23.29 -5.44 8.66
CA THR A 434 -23.04 -5.07 10.06
C THR A 434 -22.10 -3.85 10.17
N ARG A 435 -22.02 -3.31 11.37
CA ARG A 435 -21.06 -2.30 11.78
C ARG A 435 -19.87 -2.97 12.45
N TYR A 436 -18.70 -2.44 12.19
CA TYR A 436 -17.44 -2.93 12.73
C TYR A 436 -16.70 -1.81 13.46
N SER A 437 -15.98 -2.16 14.50
CA SER A 437 -14.82 -1.40 14.98
C SER A 437 -13.60 -2.30 15.09
N SER A 438 -12.44 -1.72 14.87
CA SER A 438 -11.17 -2.39 15.01
C SER A 438 -10.17 -1.45 15.69
N HIS A 439 -9.35 -1.98 16.57
CA HIS A 439 -8.30 -1.28 17.29
C HIS A 439 -7.05 -2.13 17.25
N THR A 440 -5.96 -1.57 16.76
CA THR A 440 -4.69 -2.28 16.61
C THR A 440 -3.59 -1.44 17.22
N LEU A 441 -2.72 -2.07 17.97
CA LEU A 441 -1.47 -1.51 18.48
C LEU A 441 -0.33 -2.40 17.99
N GLY A 442 0.68 -1.83 17.38
CA GLY A 442 1.84 -2.56 16.89
C GLY A 442 3.11 -1.73 16.94
N LEU A 443 4.22 -2.42 16.85
CA LEU A 443 5.56 -1.85 16.81
C LEU A 443 6.22 -2.31 15.52
N THR A 444 6.79 -1.39 14.75
CA THR A 444 7.75 -1.71 13.70
C THR A 444 9.14 -1.53 14.27
N HIS A 445 9.92 -2.61 14.32
CA HIS A 445 11.30 -2.62 14.82
C HIS A 445 12.26 -3.04 13.73
N TRP A 446 13.16 -2.13 13.33
CA TRP A 446 14.25 -2.44 12.39
C TRP A 446 15.45 -3.00 13.14
N VAL A 447 15.62 -4.33 13.09
CA VAL A 447 16.76 -5.03 13.67
C VAL A 447 18.06 -4.64 12.95
N THR A 448 17.98 -4.50 11.62
CA THR A 448 19.04 -4.03 10.73
C THR A 448 18.43 -3.19 9.60
N GLN A 449 19.23 -2.72 8.65
CA GLN A 449 18.71 -2.10 7.42
C GLN A 449 17.82 -3.04 6.60
N ASP A 450 18.05 -4.35 6.69
CA ASP A 450 17.41 -5.34 5.84
C ASP A 450 16.36 -6.18 6.56
N LEU A 451 16.28 -6.09 7.91
CA LEU A 451 15.39 -6.95 8.71
C LEU A 451 14.48 -6.12 9.62
N GLU A 452 13.19 -6.27 9.39
CA GLU A 452 12.13 -5.69 10.22
C GLU A 452 11.38 -6.78 10.99
N LEU A 453 10.91 -6.45 12.19
CA LEU A 453 9.99 -7.26 12.99
C LEU A 453 8.80 -6.39 13.39
N ARG A 454 7.57 -6.91 13.19
CA ARG A 454 6.35 -6.15 13.51
C ARG A 454 5.39 -6.97 14.38
N PRO A 455 5.57 -6.97 15.71
CA PRO A 455 4.55 -7.48 16.63
C PRO A 455 3.35 -6.55 16.69
N GLU A 456 2.14 -7.13 16.66
CA GLU A 456 0.89 -6.37 16.83
C GLU A 456 -0.15 -7.14 17.65
N ILE A 457 -1.05 -6.39 18.29
CA ILE A 457 -2.26 -6.89 18.95
C ILE A 457 -3.45 -6.15 18.34
N ARG A 458 -4.47 -6.91 17.93
CA ARG A 458 -5.69 -6.39 17.33
C ARG A 458 -6.93 -6.89 18.04
N TYR A 459 -7.86 -5.98 18.29
CA TYR A 459 -9.22 -6.26 18.75
C TYR A 459 -10.22 -5.79 17.69
N GLU A 460 -11.17 -6.63 17.37
CA GLU A 460 -12.25 -6.36 16.40
C GLU A 460 -13.61 -6.69 17.00
N ARG A 461 -14.63 -5.92 16.63
CA ARG A 461 -16.00 -6.12 17.06
C ARG A 461 -16.99 -5.89 15.93
N SER A 462 -17.99 -6.77 15.85
CA SER A 462 -19.20 -6.63 15.05
C SER A 462 -20.39 -6.31 15.98
N TYR A 463 -21.23 -5.34 15.59
CA TYR A 463 -22.26 -4.80 16.48
C TYR A 463 -23.66 -5.35 16.23
N ASP A 464 -23.95 -5.74 14.98
CA ASP A 464 -25.34 -6.08 14.59
C ASP A 464 -25.58 -7.59 14.55
N GLN A 465 -24.53 -8.40 14.37
CA GLN A 465 -24.60 -9.86 14.33
C GLN A 465 -23.24 -10.51 14.64
N PRO A 466 -23.21 -11.75 15.15
CA PRO A 466 -21.95 -12.49 15.28
C PRO A 466 -21.46 -12.91 13.89
N ILE A 467 -20.16 -12.59 13.60
CA ILE A 467 -19.55 -12.89 12.31
C ILE A 467 -18.22 -13.65 12.46
N TYR A 468 -17.48 -13.38 13.55
CA TYR A 468 -16.17 -14.00 13.76
C TYR A 468 -16.31 -15.49 14.09
N ASP A 469 -15.24 -16.23 13.78
CA ASP A 469 -15.18 -17.68 13.97
C ASP A 469 -16.34 -18.44 13.28
N ARG A 470 -16.69 -18.02 12.04
CA ARG A 470 -17.84 -18.50 11.26
C ARG A 470 -19.18 -18.23 11.94
N GLY A 471 -19.43 -17.02 12.35
CA GLY A 471 -20.70 -16.58 12.93
C GLY A 471 -20.92 -16.98 14.38
N ARG A 472 -19.89 -17.38 15.12
CA ARG A 472 -20.02 -17.80 16.51
C ARG A 472 -19.81 -16.69 17.53
N ARG A 473 -19.09 -15.63 17.14
CA ARG A 473 -18.68 -14.53 18.01
C ARG A 473 -18.92 -13.20 17.35
N ASN A 474 -19.16 -12.20 18.15
CA ASN A 474 -19.27 -10.81 17.71
C ASN A 474 -17.98 -10.00 17.98
N TYR A 475 -16.94 -10.64 18.47
CA TYR A 475 -15.62 -10.05 18.65
C TYR A 475 -14.50 -11.06 18.36
N GLN A 476 -13.34 -10.55 18.08
CA GLN A 476 -12.12 -11.31 17.88
C GLN A 476 -10.93 -10.55 18.46
N MET A 477 -9.97 -11.29 18.99
CA MET A 477 -8.68 -10.78 19.43
C MET A 477 -7.58 -11.62 18.82
N THR A 478 -6.58 -10.95 18.26
CA THR A 478 -5.41 -11.58 17.63
C THR A 478 -4.14 -10.92 18.11
N ALA A 479 -3.11 -11.72 18.36
CA ALA A 479 -1.74 -11.29 18.53
C ALA A 479 -0.92 -11.87 17.37
N LEU A 480 -0.14 -11.04 16.70
CA LEU A 480 0.55 -11.37 15.47
C LEU A 480 1.99 -10.87 15.52
N VAL A 481 2.81 -11.48 14.71
CA VAL A 481 4.17 -11.00 14.42
C VAL A 481 4.55 -11.41 13.01
N ASP A 482 5.22 -10.56 12.29
CA ASP A 482 5.93 -10.90 11.06
C ASP A 482 7.38 -10.48 11.09
N ALA A 483 8.11 -10.99 10.13
CA ALA A 483 9.48 -10.58 9.83
C ALA A 483 9.57 -10.26 8.35
N ILE A 484 10.20 -9.13 8.00
CA ILE A 484 10.47 -8.76 6.61
C ILE A 484 11.98 -8.75 6.43
N LEU A 485 12.47 -9.64 5.57
CA LEU A 485 13.88 -9.70 5.19
C LEU A 485 14.01 -9.21 3.76
N HIS A 486 14.65 -8.07 3.58
CA HIS A 486 15.00 -7.51 2.28
C HIS A 486 16.25 -8.16 1.69
N TYR A 487 16.29 -8.27 0.34
CA TYR A 487 17.44 -8.85 -0.36
C TYR A 487 17.77 -8.16 -1.67
#